data_6c8acf420613bd47be7bfa5669a0a316
#
_entry.id   6c8acf420613bd47be7bfa5669a0a316
#
_cell.length_a   1.000
_cell.length_b   1.000
_cell.length_c   1.000
_cell.angle_alpha   90.00
_cell.angle_beta   90.00
_cell.angle_gamma   90.00
#
_symmetry.space_group_name_H-M   'P 1'
#
loop_
_entity.id
_entity.type
_entity.pdbx_description
1 polymer ?
#
loop_
_entity_poly.entity_id
_entity_poly.type
_entity_poly.pdbx_seq_one_letter_code
_entity_poly.pdbx_strand_id
1 'polypeptide(L)'
;MNAKTLALAALLAALPVASHAADKVVHLAFDNAVKAATASGKLDGSVKFYLAGTAPAGKVTVVNDNVDITRKTNAFGKKDQVTCDWALQSALIALQADAKSSGANAVTDIVSDYNGSEYRDSQNYECHVGFLMSGVQLRAKLAKVQ
;
A
#
# COMPACT_ATOMS: atom_id res chain seq x y z
N MET A 1 -7.56 51.94 54.49
CA MET A 1 -6.38 51.22 54.04
C MET A 1 -6.82 50.24 52.91
N ASN A 2 -6.30 50.44 51.75
CA ASN A 2 -6.85 49.91 50.52
C ASN A 2 -6.35 48.48 50.24
N ALA A 3 -7.22 47.50 50.26
CA ALA A 3 -6.95 46.16 49.78
C ALA A 3 -7.20 46.14 48.28
N LYS A 4 -6.14 46.11 47.48
CA LYS A 4 -6.22 45.90 46.03
C LYS A 4 -6.25 44.42 45.76
N THR A 5 -7.45 43.92 45.42
CA THR A 5 -7.65 42.55 44.92
C THR A 5 -7.12 42.44 43.50
N LEU A 6 -6.02 41.75 43.32
CA LEU A 6 -5.54 41.33 42.01
C LEU A 6 -6.35 40.08 41.55
N ALA A 7 -7.25 40.28 40.61
CA ALA A 7 -7.90 39.19 39.92
C ALA A 7 -6.94 38.65 38.85
N LEU A 8 -6.37 37.49 39.11
CA LEU A 8 -5.55 36.76 38.14
C LEU A 8 -6.49 35.98 37.19
N ALA A 9 -6.75 36.55 36.04
CA ALA A 9 -7.49 35.85 34.98
C ALA A 9 -6.57 34.78 34.34
N ALA A 10 -6.77 33.53 34.73
CA ALA A 10 -6.13 32.40 34.04
C ALA A 10 -6.81 32.19 32.68
N LEU A 11 -6.14 32.67 31.62
CA LEU A 11 -6.52 32.38 30.24
C LEU A 11 -6.12 30.93 29.93
N LEU A 12 -7.05 29.97 30.05
CA LEU A 12 -6.86 28.64 29.52
C LEU A 12 -6.89 28.74 27.98
N ALA A 13 -5.70 28.73 27.37
CA ALA A 13 -5.56 28.51 25.93
C ALA A 13 -5.96 27.11 25.62
N ALA A 14 -7.18 26.88 25.15
CA ALA A 14 -7.62 25.64 24.54
C ALA A 14 -6.87 25.49 23.20
N LEU A 15 -5.78 24.75 23.21
CA LEU A 15 -5.11 24.31 21.97
C LEU A 15 -6.08 23.39 21.22
N PRO A 16 -6.41 23.65 19.95
CA PRO A 16 -7.14 22.69 19.15
C PRO A 16 -6.24 21.47 18.96
N VAL A 17 -6.54 20.38 19.64
CA VAL A 17 -6.00 19.08 19.29
C VAL A 17 -6.58 18.75 17.93
N ALA A 18 -5.81 19.01 16.86
CA ALA A 18 -6.10 18.48 15.54
C ALA A 18 -6.01 16.95 15.66
N SER A 19 -7.14 16.32 15.91
CA SER A 19 -7.30 14.88 15.81
C SER A 19 -7.11 14.54 14.34
N HIS A 20 -5.89 14.19 13.94
CA HIS A 20 -5.66 13.48 12.71
C HIS A 20 -6.27 12.11 12.90
N ALA A 21 -7.44 11.87 12.30
CA ALA A 21 -7.99 10.53 12.21
C ALA A 21 -6.93 9.67 11.49
N ALA A 22 -6.33 8.73 12.21
CA ALA A 22 -5.39 7.79 11.63
C ALA A 22 -6.11 6.99 10.55
N ASP A 23 -5.44 6.72 9.43
CA ASP A 23 -5.98 5.88 8.38
C ASP A 23 -6.29 4.49 8.97
N LYS A 24 -7.42 3.95 8.56
CA LYS A 24 -7.77 2.57 8.89
C LYS A 24 -6.87 1.64 8.08
N VAL A 25 -6.22 0.69 8.75
CA VAL A 25 -5.41 -0.35 8.11
C VAL A 25 -6.27 -1.58 7.89
N VAL A 26 -6.28 -2.10 6.68
CA VAL A 26 -6.97 -3.35 6.32
C VAL A 26 -6.02 -4.29 5.60
N HIS A 27 -6.18 -5.59 5.86
CA HIS A 27 -5.43 -6.67 5.21
C HIS A 27 -6.38 -7.47 4.34
N LEU A 28 -6.09 -7.57 3.04
CA LEU A 28 -6.97 -8.13 2.04
C LEU A 28 -6.25 -9.16 1.18
N ALA A 29 -6.99 -10.15 0.68
CA ALA A 29 -6.44 -11.23 -0.12
C ALA A 29 -5.81 -10.73 -1.43
N PHE A 30 -4.50 -10.88 -1.54
CA PHE A 30 -3.71 -10.44 -2.69
C PHE A 30 -4.11 -11.14 -3.99
N ASP A 31 -4.26 -12.46 -3.96
CA ASP A 31 -4.59 -13.26 -5.13
C ASP A 31 -5.93 -12.88 -5.75
N ASN A 32 -6.89 -12.42 -4.96
CA ASN A 32 -8.21 -11.99 -5.47
C ASN A 32 -8.06 -10.75 -6.36
N ALA A 33 -7.24 -9.80 -5.95
CA ALA A 33 -6.97 -8.60 -6.73
C ALA A 33 -6.18 -8.91 -8.01
N VAL A 34 -5.19 -9.81 -7.93
CA VAL A 34 -4.42 -10.29 -9.10
C VAL A 34 -5.34 -10.99 -10.10
N LYS A 35 -6.18 -11.90 -9.64
CA LYS A 35 -7.15 -12.61 -10.49
C LYS A 35 -8.14 -11.66 -11.16
N ALA A 36 -8.69 -10.71 -10.41
CA ALA A 36 -9.61 -9.71 -10.94
C ALA A 36 -8.94 -8.81 -12.00
N ALA A 37 -7.70 -8.38 -11.77
CA ALA A 37 -6.94 -7.58 -12.73
C ALA A 37 -6.60 -8.36 -14.00
N THR A 38 -6.28 -9.63 -13.88
CA THR A 38 -6.02 -10.52 -15.03
C THR A 38 -7.30 -10.79 -15.82
N ALA A 39 -8.40 -11.11 -15.14
CA ALA A 39 -9.70 -11.37 -15.78
C ALA A 39 -10.24 -10.16 -16.54
N SER A 40 -9.95 -8.94 -16.05
CA SER A 40 -10.35 -7.69 -16.72
C SER A 40 -9.36 -7.21 -17.80
N GLY A 41 -8.28 -7.96 -18.06
CA GLY A 41 -7.26 -7.62 -19.04
C GLY A 41 -6.30 -6.49 -18.62
N LYS A 42 -6.36 -6.04 -17.37
CA LYS A 42 -5.43 -5.03 -16.83
C LYS A 42 -4.01 -5.60 -16.65
N LEU A 43 -3.93 -6.88 -16.30
CA LEU A 43 -2.70 -7.65 -16.32
C LEU A 43 -2.76 -8.66 -17.46
N ASP A 44 -1.70 -8.75 -18.24
CA ASP A 44 -1.63 -9.64 -19.42
C ASP A 44 -1.15 -11.07 -19.09
N GLY A 45 -0.81 -11.32 -17.82
CA GLY A 45 -0.35 -12.61 -17.35
C GLY A 45 1.11 -12.96 -17.69
N SER A 46 1.82 -12.09 -18.40
CA SER A 46 3.25 -12.30 -18.75
C SER A 46 4.19 -12.16 -17.57
N VAL A 47 3.78 -11.44 -16.53
CA VAL A 47 4.51 -11.25 -15.29
C VAL A 47 3.72 -11.89 -14.14
N LYS A 48 4.40 -12.68 -13.32
CA LYS A 48 3.82 -13.30 -12.14
C LYS A 48 4.20 -12.52 -10.87
N PHE A 49 3.30 -12.50 -9.89
CA PHE A 49 3.46 -11.73 -8.65
C PHE A 49 3.50 -12.67 -7.45
N TYR A 50 4.50 -12.50 -6.59
CA TYR A 50 4.74 -13.35 -5.43
C TYR A 50 4.93 -12.49 -4.18
N LEU A 51 4.02 -12.63 -3.21
CA LEU A 51 4.18 -12.03 -1.90
C LEU A 51 5.39 -12.64 -1.17
N ALA A 52 5.95 -11.88 -0.24
CA ALA A 52 6.98 -12.38 0.67
C ALA A 52 6.48 -13.63 1.40
N GLY A 53 7.35 -14.64 1.50
CA GLY A 53 6.98 -15.96 2.02
C GLY A 53 6.42 -16.93 0.97
N THR A 54 6.22 -16.46 -0.28
CA THR A 54 5.97 -17.32 -1.45
C THR A 54 7.12 -17.18 -2.43
N ALA A 55 7.31 -18.21 -3.27
CA ALA A 55 8.37 -18.21 -4.27
C ALA A 55 7.91 -18.89 -5.56
N PRO A 56 8.38 -18.42 -6.72
CA PRO A 56 8.17 -19.14 -7.97
C PRO A 56 8.92 -20.49 -7.96
N ALA A 57 8.37 -21.46 -8.68
CA ALA A 57 9.12 -22.67 -9.01
C ALA A 57 10.17 -22.35 -10.09
N GLY A 58 11.36 -22.97 -9.99
CA GLY A 58 12.45 -22.79 -10.94
C GLY A 58 13.57 -21.87 -10.43
N LYS A 59 14.51 -21.60 -11.33
CA LYS A 59 15.66 -20.76 -11.01
C LYS A 59 15.28 -19.29 -11.07
N VAL A 60 15.47 -18.59 -9.94
CA VAL A 60 15.18 -17.16 -9.80
C VAL A 60 16.47 -16.35 -9.91
N THR A 61 16.51 -15.41 -10.84
CA THR A 61 17.60 -14.44 -10.98
C THR A 61 17.04 -13.03 -10.76
N VAL A 62 17.48 -12.37 -9.69
CA VAL A 62 17.05 -11.00 -9.40
C VAL A 62 17.68 -10.04 -10.41
N VAL A 63 16.84 -9.21 -11.04
CA VAL A 63 17.22 -8.19 -12.02
C VAL A 63 17.30 -6.82 -11.34
N ASN A 64 16.37 -6.53 -10.42
CA ASN A 64 16.34 -5.34 -9.58
C ASN A 64 15.88 -5.75 -8.18
N ASP A 65 16.66 -5.48 -7.17
CA ASP A 65 16.42 -5.93 -5.80
C ASP A 65 15.61 -4.93 -4.96
N ASN A 66 15.34 -3.74 -5.49
CA ASN A 66 14.56 -2.73 -4.79
C ASN A 66 13.69 -1.90 -5.74
N VAL A 67 12.41 -2.19 -5.75
CA VAL A 67 11.40 -1.40 -6.45
C VAL A 67 10.34 -0.98 -5.46
N ASP A 68 10.14 0.32 -5.32
CA ASP A 68 9.10 0.91 -4.48
C ASP A 68 7.99 1.47 -5.34
N ILE A 69 6.74 1.17 -4.98
CA ILE A 69 5.58 1.69 -5.67
C ILE A 69 4.50 2.13 -4.69
N THR A 70 4.00 3.34 -4.87
CA THR A 70 2.85 3.87 -4.12
C THR A 70 1.72 4.16 -5.08
N ARG A 71 0.51 3.69 -4.77
CA ARG A 71 -0.70 4.02 -5.52
C ARG A 71 -1.83 4.34 -4.57
N LYS A 72 -2.59 5.36 -4.93
CA LYS A 72 -3.77 5.82 -4.18
C LYS A 72 -4.96 5.98 -5.12
N THR A 73 -6.16 5.85 -4.56
CA THR A 73 -7.41 6.06 -5.26
C THR A 73 -8.42 6.76 -4.38
N ASN A 74 -9.45 7.37 -4.97
CA ASN A 74 -10.53 8.02 -4.23
C ASN A 74 -11.33 6.98 -3.45
N ALA A 75 -11.48 7.19 -2.14
CA ALA A 75 -12.20 6.31 -1.22
C ALA A 75 -13.57 6.84 -0.81
N PHE A 76 -13.86 8.13 -1.05
CA PHE A 76 -15.08 8.77 -0.57
C PHE A 76 -16.35 8.03 -1.03
N GLY A 77 -17.16 7.61 -0.07
CA GLY A 77 -18.42 6.92 -0.33
C GLY A 77 -18.30 5.50 -0.89
N LYS A 78 -17.11 4.90 -0.86
CA LYS A 78 -16.85 3.56 -1.40
C LYS A 78 -16.48 2.57 -0.31
N LYS A 79 -16.66 1.27 -0.60
CA LYS A 79 -16.22 0.20 0.29
C LYS A 79 -14.70 0.06 0.26
N ASP A 80 -14.10 -0.20 1.41
CA ASP A 80 -12.64 -0.39 1.57
C ASP A 80 -12.08 -1.42 0.57
N GLN A 81 -12.71 -2.58 0.45
CA GLN A 81 -12.31 -3.64 -0.49
C GLN A 81 -12.18 -3.12 -1.92
N VAL A 82 -13.16 -2.34 -2.38
CA VAL A 82 -13.18 -1.82 -3.76
C VAL A 82 -12.04 -0.85 -4.01
N THR A 83 -11.84 0.09 -3.09
CA THR A 83 -10.80 1.12 -3.25
C THR A 83 -9.41 0.55 -3.07
N CYS A 84 -9.23 -0.37 -2.14
CA CYS A 84 -7.96 -1.05 -1.92
C CYS A 84 -7.60 -1.95 -3.11
N ASP A 85 -8.54 -2.70 -3.66
CA ASP A 85 -8.30 -3.50 -4.87
C ASP A 85 -7.93 -2.62 -6.07
N TRP A 86 -8.55 -1.44 -6.22
CA TRP A 86 -8.17 -0.51 -7.29
C TRP A 86 -6.75 0.06 -7.09
N ALA A 87 -6.40 0.42 -5.86
CA ALA A 87 -5.05 0.90 -5.56
C ALA A 87 -4.01 -0.19 -5.82
N LEU A 88 -4.26 -1.43 -5.36
CA LEU A 88 -3.38 -2.56 -5.61
C LEU A 88 -3.26 -2.88 -7.11
N GLN A 89 -4.37 -2.96 -7.84
CA GLN A 89 -4.35 -3.22 -9.28
C GLN A 89 -3.51 -2.17 -10.02
N SER A 90 -3.62 -0.89 -9.65
CA SER A 90 -2.80 0.18 -10.23
C SER A 90 -1.31 -0.01 -9.94
N ALA A 91 -0.95 -0.50 -8.74
CA ALA A 91 0.43 -0.83 -8.39
C ALA A 91 0.94 -2.03 -9.20
N LEU A 92 0.14 -3.08 -9.34
CA LEU A 92 0.50 -4.28 -10.10
C LEU A 92 0.70 -3.97 -11.61
N ILE A 93 -0.12 -3.10 -12.19
CA ILE A 93 0.05 -2.65 -13.59
C ILE A 93 1.41 -1.95 -13.76
N ALA A 94 1.78 -1.07 -12.85
CA ALA A 94 3.07 -0.40 -12.92
C ALA A 94 4.23 -1.38 -12.71
N LEU A 95 4.15 -2.28 -11.73
CA LEU A 95 5.14 -3.33 -11.51
C LEU A 95 5.28 -4.27 -12.71
N GLN A 96 4.18 -4.60 -13.41
CA GLN A 96 4.22 -5.37 -14.65
C GLN A 96 5.01 -4.62 -15.74
N ALA A 97 4.75 -3.32 -15.90
CA ALA A 97 5.47 -2.51 -16.88
C ALA A 97 6.98 -2.42 -16.55
N ASP A 98 7.32 -2.21 -15.28
CA ASP A 98 8.70 -2.16 -14.82
C ASP A 98 9.42 -3.49 -15.00
N ALA A 99 8.77 -4.62 -14.69
CA ALA A 99 9.31 -5.95 -14.91
C ALA A 99 9.58 -6.20 -16.40
N LYS A 100 8.61 -5.91 -17.26
CA LYS A 100 8.76 -6.09 -18.72
C LYS A 100 9.90 -5.24 -19.28
N SER A 101 10.00 -3.98 -18.87
CA SER A 101 11.08 -3.08 -19.33
C SER A 101 12.46 -3.53 -18.89
N SER A 102 12.55 -4.23 -17.77
CA SER A 102 13.79 -4.77 -17.20
C SER A 102 14.12 -6.18 -17.68
N GLY A 103 13.30 -6.78 -18.54
CA GLY A 103 13.47 -8.16 -18.99
C GLY A 103 13.13 -9.22 -17.92
N ALA A 104 12.43 -8.81 -16.85
CA ALA A 104 11.91 -9.70 -15.82
C ALA A 104 10.54 -10.26 -16.20
N ASN A 105 10.21 -11.44 -15.68
CA ASN A 105 8.90 -12.09 -15.85
C ASN A 105 8.22 -12.39 -14.51
N ALA A 106 8.82 -11.94 -13.42
CA ALA A 106 8.28 -12.10 -12.08
C ALA A 106 8.56 -10.85 -11.22
N VAL A 107 7.63 -10.54 -10.34
CA VAL A 107 7.79 -9.63 -9.21
C VAL A 107 7.72 -10.46 -7.95
N THR A 108 8.79 -10.46 -7.17
CA THR A 108 8.97 -11.35 -6.02
C THR A 108 9.21 -10.57 -4.74
N ASP A 109 9.10 -11.26 -3.61
CA ASP A 109 9.32 -10.69 -2.26
C ASP A 109 8.50 -9.40 -2.04
N ILE A 110 7.26 -9.40 -2.52
CA ILE A 110 6.36 -8.25 -2.38
C ILE A 110 5.96 -8.11 -0.92
N VAL A 111 6.22 -6.94 -0.36
CA VAL A 111 5.79 -6.54 0.97
C VAL A 111 5.05 -5.21 0.90
N SER A 112 4.16 -4.97 1.85
CA SER A 112 3.66 -3.61 2.08
C SER A 112 4.66 -2.87 2.96
N ASP A 113 5.02 -1.64 2.59
CA ASP A 113 6.02 -0.83 3.30
C ASP A 113 5.50 0.61 3.45
N TYR A 114 4.42 0.76 4.20
CA TYR A 114 3.77 2.05 4.34
C TYR A 114 4.52 2.94 5.33
N ASN A 115 5.08 4.05 4.80
CA ASN A 115 5.90 4.99 5.57
C ASN A 115 7.07 4.32 6.33
N GLY A 116 7.68 3.29 5.74
CA GLY A 116 8.79 2.55 6.34
C GLY A 116 8.37 1.53 7.40
N SER A 117 7.07 1.26 7.53
CA SER A 117 6.54 0.17 8.37
C SER A 117 6.22 -1.03 7.49
N GLU A 118 7.07 -2.03 7.53
CA GLU A 118 6.93 -3.23 6.70
C GLU A 118 5.86 -4.17 7.28
N TYR A 119 4.91 -4.57 6.42
CA TYR A 119 4.00 -5.67 6.65
C TYR A 119 4.29 -6.80 5.65
N ARG A 120 4.60 -7.99 6.19
CA ARG A 120 5.02 -9.17 5.43
C ARG A 120 4.03 -10.31 5.69
N ASP A 121 3.38 -10.77 4.63
CA ASP A 121 2.39 -11.83 4.69
C ASP A 121 2.38 -12.61 3.35
N SER A 122 2.08 -13.90 3.40
CA SER A 122 2.09 -14.78 2.22
C SER A 122 0.74 -14.86 1.50
N GLN A 123 -0.30 -14.20 2.01
CA GLN A 123 -1.66 -14.25 1.48
C GLN A 123 -2.29 -12.87 1.30
N ASN A 124 -1.97 -11.92 2.19
CA ASN A 124 -2.62 -10.63 2.24
C ASN A 124 -1.67 -9.49 1.92
N TYR A 125 -2.22 -8.42 1.36
CA TYR A 125 -1.57 -7.11 1.29
C TYR A 125 -2.18 -6.15 2.29
N GLU A 126 -1.43 -5.12 2.66
CA GLU A 126 -1.89 -4.05 3.52
C GLU A 126 -2.35 -2.85 2.70
N CYS A 127 -3.50 -2.29 3.05
CA CYS A 127 -4.05 -1.07 2.47
C CYS A 127 -4.43 -0.10 3.56
N HIS A 128 -4.11 1.16 3.35
CA HIS A 128 -4.46 2.27 4.24
C HIS A 128 -5.66 3.02 3.69
N VAL A 129 -6.72 3.11 4.49
CA VAL A 129 -8.01 3.69 4.11
C VAL A 129 -8.28 4.94 4.93
N GLY A 130 -8.18 6.09 4.29
CA GLY A 130 -8.59 7.37 4.84
C GLY A 130 -9.99 7.77 4.38
N PHE A 131 -10.47 8.90 4.85
CA PHE A 131 -11.79 9.41 4.49
C PHE A 131 -11.94 9.71 2.99
N LEU A 132 -10.90 10.27 2.37
CA LEU A 132 -10.92 10.67 0.96
C LEU A 132 -10.15 9.72 0.05
N MET A 133 -9.11 9.08 0.55
CA MET A 133 -8.19 8.28 -0.25
C MET A 133 -7.89 6.95 0.41
N SER A 134 -7.81 5.91 -0.41
CA SER A 134 -7.19 4.63 -0.03
C SER A 134 -5.90 4.43 -0.80
N GLY A 135 -4.93 3.75 -0.20
CA GLY A 135 -3.64 3.56 -0.84
C GLY A 135 -2.88 2.32 -0.38
N VAL A 136 -2.00 1.89 -1.26
CA VAL A 136 -1.00 0.86 -1.01
C VAL A 136 0.39 1.43 -1.26
N GLN A 137 1.35 0.99 -0.48
CA GLN A 137 2.77 1.22 -0.72
C GLN A 137 3.47 -0.12 -0.65
N LEU A 138 4.09 -0.52 -1.75
CA LEU A 138 4.71 -1.83 -1.89
C LEU A 138 6.20 -1.67 -2.17
N ARG A 139 7.00 -2.59 -1.62
CA ARG A 139 8.38 -2.83 -2.02
C ARG A 139 8.51 -4.25 -2.55
N ALA A 140 9.28 -4.43 -3.60
CA ALA A 140 9.40 -5.70 -4.29
C ALA A 140 10.75 -5.85 -5.00
N LYS A 141 10.98 -7.04 -5.56
CA LYS A 141 12.11 -7.35 -6.43
C LYS A 141 11.61 -7.76 -7.81
N LEU A 142 12.29 -7.31 -8.86
CA LEU A 142 12.06 -7.82 -10.21
C LEU A 142 13.00 -8.97 -10.47
N ALA A 143 12.48 -10.06 -11.00
CA ALA A 143 13.24 -11.28 -11.22
C ALA A 143 12.91 -11.93 -12.56
N LYS A 144 13.89 -12.67 -13.08
CA LYS A 144 13.72 -13.61 -14.17
C LYS A 144 13.65 -15.02 -13.61
N VAL A 145 12.58 -15.73 -13.95
CA VAL A 145 12.34 -17.12 -13.58
C VAL A 145 12.45 -17.99 -14.80
N GLN A 146 13.25 -19.08 -14.67
CA GLN A 146 13.52 -20.08 -15.73
C GLN A 146 13.12 -21.47 -15.27
#